data_130c80e7da6c072516c0be3bc6301e9a
#
_entry.id   130c80e7da6c072516c0be3bc6301e9a
#
_cell.length_a   1.000
_cell.length_b   1.000
_cell.length_c   1.000
_cell.angle_alpha   90.00
_cell.angle_beta   90.00
_cell.angle_gamma   90.00
#
_symmetry.space_group_name_H-M   'P 1'
#
loop_
_entity.id
_entity.type
_entity.pdbx_description
1 polymer ?
#
loop_
_entity_poly.entity_id
_entity_poly.type
_entity_poly.pdbx_seq_one_letter_code
_entity_poly.pdbx_strand_id
1 'polypeptide(L)'
;MHIEDGILSPLAWGSYYAVSTAFIIPGIKEIKKKSQENLYYKPFLAMVGVGVFTISCMHIPVPVTGSCSHPCGTPLAAILVGPFATAVISAIGLFFQAIFLGHGGITTIGANDFSMGIVGGISGYLCFKALRYFKSPIWLAAALAGFIGDLLTYLTSAFELALNLHGHASLFKEWLVFFMGYGPTQLPLAVAEAIFTAAVLQAMLKRRPDLFKDILKEGDLK
;
A
#
# COMPACT_ATOMS: atom_id res chain seq x y z
N MET A 1 0.75 6.47 9.87
CA MET A 1 -0.29 6.22 8.87
C MET A 1 -1.49 5.50 9.45
N HIS A 2 -1.30 4.44 10.21
CA HIS A 2 -2.44 3.72 10.76
C HIS A 2 -3.29 4.60 11.69
N ILE A 3 -4.57 4.68 11.39
CA ILE A 3 -5.55 5.33 12.24
C ILE A 3 -5.91 4.34 13.35
N GLU A 4 -5.86 4.78 14.59
CA GLU A 4 -6.16 3.95 15.76
C GLU A 4 -7.67 3.89 16.06
N ASP A 5 -8.08 2.90 16.87
CA ASP A 5 -9.46 2.78 17.31
C ASP A 5 -9.91 4.04 18.09
N GLY A 6 -11.16 4.42 17.88
CA GLY A 6 -11.77 5.58 18.54
C GLY A 6 -11.55 6.93 17.85
N ILE A 7 -10.69 7.02 16.81
CA ILE A 7 -10.47 8.28 16.06
C ILE A 7 -11.60 8.51 15.05
N LEU A 8 -12.02 7.45 14.34
CA LEU A 8 -13.10 7.55 13.36
C LEU A 8 -14.48 7.35 13.98
N SER A 9 -15.44 8.13 13.54
CA SER A 9 -16.84 7.92 13.91
C SER A 9 -17.38 6.58 13.39
N PRO A 10 -18.43 5.98 14.02
CA PRO A 10 -19.02 4.72 13.57
C PRO A 10 -19.47 4.73 12.10
N LEU A 11 -20.00 5.84 11.63
CA LEU A 11 -20.41 5.99 10.24
C LEU A 11 -19.20 6.00 9.29
N ALA A 12 -18.12 6.68 9.69
CA ALA A 12 -16.91 6.79 8.88
C ALA A 12 -16.21 5.43 8.75
N TRP A 13 -15.89 4.74 9.87
CA TRP A 13 -15.23 3.45 9.75
C TRP A 13 -16.10 2.40 9.07
N GLY A 14 -17.43 2.42 9.25
CA GLY A 14 -18.35 1.54 8.54
C GLY A 14 -18.34 1.78 7.03
N SER A 15 -18.29 3.04 6.59
CA SER A 15 -18.20 3.38 5.17
C SER A 15 -16.88 2.91 4.54
N TYR A 16 -15.75 3.06 5.26
CA TYR A 16 -14.47 2.55 4.78
C TYR A 16 -14.43 1.02 4.69
N TYR A 17 -15.05 0.32 5.64
CA TYR A 17 -15.21 -1.14 5.51
C TYR A 17 -16.01 -1.53 4.28
N ALA A 18 -17.09 -0.83 3.97
CA ALA A 18 -17.89 -1.09 2.78
C ALA A 18 -17.07 -0.87 1.50
N VAL A 19 -16.32 0.24 1.43
CA VAL A 19 -15.46 0.55 0.29
C VAL A 19 -14.35 -0.48 0.15
N SER A 20 -13.59 -0.77 1.21
CA SER A 20 -12.49 -1.77 1.15
C SER A 20 -13.00 -3.15 0.78
N THR A 21 -14.17 -3.55 1.28
CA THR A 21 -14.81 -4.83 0.92
C THR A 21 -15.09 -4.91 -0.58
N ALA A 22 -15.46 -3.79 -1.24
CA ALA A 22 -15.68 -3.76 -2.69
C ALA A 22 -14.42 -4.09 -3.51
N PHE A 23 -13.21 -3.87 -2.95
CA PHE A 23 -11.93 -4.26 -3.55
C PHE A 23 -11.45 -5.64 -3.09
N ILE A 24 -11.70 -5.99 -1.84
CA ILE A 24 -11.31 -7.30 -1.27
C ILE A 24 -12.05 -8.44 -1.94
N ILE A 25 -13.36 -8.31 -2.21
CA ILE A 25 -14.15 -9.37 -2.85
C ILE A 25 -13.59 -9.76 -4.24
N PRO A 26 -13.34 -8.82 -5.18
CA PRO A 26 -12.67 -9.14 -6.43
C PRO A 26 -11.26 -9.75 -6.21
N GLY A 27 -10.51 -9.24 -5.24
CA GLY A 27 -9.19 -9.77 -4.89
C GLY A 27 -9.22 -11.24 -4.47
N ILE A 28 -10.16 -11.63 -3.61
CA ILE A 28 -10.34 -13.04 -3.22
C ILE A 28 -10.69 -13.90 -4.44
N LYS A 29 -11.55 -13.42 -5.34
CA LYS A 29 -11.90 -14.15 -6.57
C LYS A 29 -10.69 -14.31 -7.48
N GLU A 30 -9.88 -13.26 -7.65
CA GLU A 30 -8.65 -13.29 -8.43
C GLU A 30 -7.63 -14.26 -7.84
N ILE A 31 -7.41 -14.20 -6.52
CA ILE A 31 -6.51 -15.13 -5.81
C ILE A 31 -6.98 -16.57 -5.99
N LYS A 32 -8.28 -16.83 -5.85
CA LYS A 32 -8.84 -18.19 -6.03
C LYS A 32 -8.59 -18.69 -7.45
N LYS A 33 -8.85 -17.86 -8.48
CA LYS A 33 -8.63 -18.22 -9.87
C LYS A 33 -7.15 -18.52 -10.14
N LYS A 34 -6.24 -17.59 -9.83
CA LYS A 34 -4.80 -17.76 -10.04
C LYS A 34 -4.23 -18.96 -9.28
N SER A 35 -4.78 -19.26 -8.09
CA SER A 35 -4.36 -20.41 -7.29
C SER A 35 -4.80 -21.76 -7.87
N GLN A 36 -5.84 -21.79 -8.69
CA GLN A 36 -6.26 -22.97 -9.43
C GLN A 36 -5.40 -23.20 -10.68
N GLU A 37 -4.95 -22.11 -11.31
CA GLU A 37 -4.13 -22.14 -12.53
C GLU A 37 -2.64 -22.40 -12.21
N ASN A 38 -2.16 -21.99 -11.03
CA ASN A 38 -0.76 -22.11 -10.63
C ASN A 38 -0.61 -22.50 -9.16
N LEU A 39 -0.09 -23.71 -8.93
CA LEU A 39 0.14 -24.25 -7.59
C LEU A 39 1.10 -23.40 -6.73
N TYR A 40 2.05 -22.71 -7.37
CA TYR A 40 3.03 -21.87 -6.68
C TYR A 40 2.51 -20.47 -6.35
N TYR A 41 1.32 -20.10 -6.83
CA TYR A 41 0.79 -18.75 -6.62
C TYR A 41 0.51 -18.45 -5.13
N LYS A 42 -0.06 -19.40 -4.37
CA LYS A 42 -0.34 -19.22 -2.94
C LYS A 42 0.92 -19.01 -2.09
N PRO A 43 1.97 -19.84 -2.21
CA PRO A 43 3.24 -19.59 -1.53
C PRO A 43 3.86 -18.24 -1.91
N PHE A 44 3.81 -17.87 -3.21
CA PHE A 44 4.30 -16.59 -3.67
C PHE A 44 3.53 -15.41 -3.07
N LEU A 45 2.19 -15.48 -3.08
CA LEU A 45 1.32 -14.48 -2.46
C LEU A 45 1.60 -14.34 -0.95
N ALA A 46 1.78 -15.46 -0.26
CA ALA A 46 2.11 -15.47 1.17
C ALA A 46 3.46 -14.78 1.44
N MET A 47 4.50 -15.03 0.63
CA MET A 47 5.78 -14.35 0.76
C MET A 47 5.67 -12.84 0.53
N VAL A 48 4.89 -12.43 -0.47
CA VAL A 48 4.63 -11.00 -0.72
C VAL A 48 3.89 -10.38 0.46
N GLY A 49 2.87 -11.06 1.00
CA GLY A 49 2.11 -10.61 2.17
C GLY A 49 2.98 -10.45 3.43
N VAL A 50 3.85 -11.44 3.70
CA VAL A 50 4.83 -11.35 4.80
C VAL A 50 5.80 -10.19 4.58
N GLY A 51 6.23 -9.95 3.34
CA GLY A 51 7.07 -8.81 2.99
C GLY A 51 6.38 -7.47 3.30
N VAL A 52 5.12 -7.29 2.87
CA VAL A 52 4.31 -6.09 3.19
C VAL A 52 4.17 -5.92 4.69
N PHE A 53 3.79 -6.98 5.41
CA PHE A 53 3.66 -6.96 6.87
C PHE A 53 4.95 -6.53 7.56
N THR A 54 6.09 -7.17 7.21
CA THR A 54 7.38 -6.90 7.84
C THR A 54 7.85 -5.47 7.61
N ILE A 55 7.72 -4.96 6.38
CA ILE A 55 8.13 -3.60 6.04
C ILE A 55 7.26 -2.58 6.79
N SER A 56 5.96 -2.79 6.83
CA SER A 56 5.02 -1.89 7.51
C SER A 56 5.11 -1.93 9.04
N CYS A 57 5.80 -2.93 9.63
CA CYS A 57 6.12 -2.93 11.06
C CYS A 57 7.26 -1.99 11.45
N MET A 58 8.02 -1.45 10.48
CA MET A 58 9.13 -0.51 10.73
C MET A 58 8.60 0.92 10.89
N HIS A 59 7.87 1.18 11.94
CA HIS A 59 7.17 2.45 12.15
C HIS A 59 7.97 3.47 12.96
N ILE A 60 7.83 4.74 12.57
CA ILE A 60 8.40 5.93 13.23
C ILE A 60 7.24 6.76 13.77
N PRO A 61 7.14 7.00 15.08
CA PRO A 61 6.09 7.84 15.66
C PRO A 61 6.10 9.27 15.09
N VAL A 62 4.93 9.82 14.78
CA VAL A 62 4.74 11.20 14.34
C VAL A 62 3.89 11.95 15.37
N PRO A 63 4.50 12.74 16.28
CA PRO A 63 3.82 13.29 17.45
C PRO A 63 2.61 14.17 17.12
N VAL A 64 2.67 14.93 16.04
CA VAL A 64 1.63 15.91 15.67
C VAL A 64 0.34 15.24 15.18
N THR A 65 0.46 14.05 14.60
CA THR A 65 -0.68 13.38 13.94
C THR A 65 -1.35 12.33 14.82
N GLY A 66 -0.76 12.01 15.99
CA GLY A 66 -1.21 10.87 16.80
C GLY A 66 -1.12 9.52 16.07
N SER A 67 -0.25 9.43 15.09
CA SER A 67 -0.09 8.28 14.20
C SER A 67 1.41 8.00 13.99
N CYS A 68 1.76 7.20 12.99
CA CYS A 68 3.14 6.86 12.67
C CYS A 68 3.42 6.94 11.18
N SER A 69 4.69 7.01 10.82
CA SER A 69 5.21 6.86 9.46
C SER A 69 5.94 5.52 9.32
N HIS A 70 5.74 4.83 8.23
CA HIS A 70 6.43 3.60 7.87
C HIS A 70 6.37 3.37 6.35
N PRO A 71 7.30 2.62 5.76
CA PRO A 71 7.17 2.17 4.38
C PRO A 71 5.96 1.26 4.22
N CYS A 72 5.28 1.32 3.09
CA CYS A 72 4.03 0.58 2.87
C CYS A 72 4.25 -0.83 2.29
N GLY A 73 5.18 -0.98 1.35
CA GLY A 73 5.39 -2.22 0.60
C GLY A 73 4.27 -2.58 -0.38
N THR A 74 3.11 -1.92 -0.29
CA THR A 74 1.95 -2.21 -1.13
C THR A 74 2.11 -1.81 -2.59
N PRO A 75 2.87 -0.76 -2.98
CA PRO A 75 3.18 -0.51 -4.38
C PRO A 75 3.95 -1.65 -5.03
N LEU A 76 4.97 -2.19 -4.33
CA LEU A 76 5.71 -3.37 -4.80
C LEU A 76 4.79 -4.59 -4.90
N ALA A 77 3.99 -4.85 -3.86
CA ALA A 77 3.05 -5.96 -3.86
C ALA A 77 2.08 -5.89 -5.04
N ALA A 78 1.55 -4.69 -5.34
CA ALA A 78 0.62 -4.50 -6.46
C ALA A 78 1.27 -4.76 -7.84
N ILE A 79 2.56 -4.45 -7.98
CA ILE A 79 3.34 -4.82 -9.18
C ILE A 79 3.48 -6.35 -9.29
N LEU A 80 3.71 -7.04 -8.15
CA LEU A 80 4.01 -8.48 -8.14
C LEU A 80 2.77 -9.37 -8.28
N VAL A 81 1.68 -9.05 -7.58
CA VAL A 81 0.50 -9.93 -7.48
C VAL A 81 -0.78 -9.31 -8.03
N GLY A 82 -0.76 -8.03 -8.33
CA GLY A 82 -1.91 -7.24 -8.79
C GLY A 82 -2.58 -6.45 -7.67
N PRO A 83 -3.26 -5.33 -7.99
CA PRO A 83 -3.77 -4.39 -6.99
C PRO A 83 -4.91 -4.99 -6.13
N PHE A 84 -5.80 -5.80 -6.68
CA PHE A 84 -6.87 -6.41 -5.91
C PHE A 84 -6.36 -7.48 -4.92
N ALA A 85 -5.38 -8.30 -5.33
CA ALA A 85 -4.74 -9.25 -4.42
C ALA A 85 -3.96 -8.51 -3.33
N THR A 86 -3.37 -7.35 -3.64
CA THR A 86 -2.69 -6.48 -2.67
C THR A 86 -3.63 -5.95 -1.60
N ALA A 87 -4.84 -5.52 -1.94
CA ALA A 87 -5.84 -5.12 -0.94
C ALA A 87 -6.16 -6.26 0.04
N VAL A 88 -6.26 -7.50 -0.44
CA VAL A 88 -6.50 -8.66 0.44
C VAL A 88 -5.33 -8.90 1.39
N ILE A 89 -4.08 -8.94 0.90
CA ILE A 89 -2.92 -9.18 1.76
C ILE A 89 -2.61 -8.02 2.69
N SER A 90 -2.91 -6.79 2.28
CA SER A 90 -2.82 -5.59 3.12
C SER A 90 -3.82 -5.67 4.28
N ALA A 91 -5.10 -5.95 4.02
CA ALA A 91 -6.11 -6.13 5.06
C ALA A 91 -5.73 -7.23 6.07
N ILE A 92 -5.17 -8.34 5.60
CA ILE A 92 -4.66 -9.42 6.48
C ILE A 92 -3.48 -8.93 7.32
N GLY A 93 -2.54 -8.21 6.71
CA GLY A 93 -1.39 -7.64 7.41
C GLY A 93 -1.82 -6.67 8.50
N LEU A 94 -2.74 -5.75 8.17
CA LEU A 94 -3.32 -4.77 9.11
C LEU A 94 -4.06 -5.44 10.27
N PHE A 95 -4.78 -6.52 10.00
CA PHE A 95 -5.43 -7.33 11.05
C PHE A 95 -4.41 -7.90 12.04
N PHE A 96 -3.31 -8.46 11.55
CA PHE A 96 -2.25 -8.97 12.41
C PHE A 96 -1.53 -7.86 13.19
N GLN A 97 -1.32 -6.69 12.57
CA GLN A 97 -0.73 -5.54 13.26
C GLN A 97 -1.64 -5.03 14.38
N ALA A 98 -2.94 -4.94 14.16
CA ALA A 98 -3.88 -4.52 15.18
C ALA A 98 -3.90 -5.50 16.38
N ILE A 99 -3.91 -6.81 16.13
CA ILE A 99 -4.01 -7.80 17.22
C ILE A 99 -2.69 -8.03 17.95
N PHE A 100 -1.59 -8.18 17.22
CA PHE A 100 -0.32 -8.60 17.84
C PHE A 100 0.58 -7.44 18.23
N LEU A 101 0.45 -6.28 17.55
CA LEU A 101 1.34 -5.15 17.78
C LEU A 101 0.61 -3.95 18.41
N GLY A 102 -0.73 -4.01 18.55
CA GLY A 102 -1.51 -2.85 18.99
C GLY A 102 -1.33 -1.65 18.07
N HIS A 103 -1.10 -1.89 16.77
CA HIS A 103 -0.76 -0.88 15.77
C HIS A 103 -1.90 -0.72 14.77
N GLY A 104 -2.51 0.47 14.72
CA GLY A 104 -3.82 0.69 14.12
C GLY A 104 -4.94 0.13 14.99
N GLY A 105 -6.15 0.05 14.47
CA GLY A 105 -7.30 -0.44 15.19
C GLY A 105 -8.12 -1.45 14.39
N ILE A 106 -8.85 -2.31 15.07
CA ILE A 106 -9.76 -3.27 14.42
C ILE A 106 -10.87 -2.51 13.69
N THR A 107 -11.47 -1.48 14.29
CA THR A 107 -12.52 -0.69 13.64
C THR A 107 -12.02 0.10 12.44
N THR A 108 -10.73 0.41 12.40
CA THR A 108 -10.11 1.25 11.37
C THR A 108 -9.39 0.47 10.27
N ILE A 109 -9.42 -0.88 10.29
CA ILE A 109 -8.80 -1.71 9.23
C ILE A 109 -9.28 -1.28 7.85
N GLY A 110 -10.58 -1.01 7.68
CA GLY A 110 -11.15 -0.58 6.40
C GLY A 110 -10.54 0.71 5.87
N ALA A 111 -10.35 1.72 6.73
CA ALA A 111 -9.70 2.99 6.36
C ALA A 111 -8.20 2.78 6.08
N ASN A 112 -7.50 2.11 6.97
CA ASN A 112 -6.08 1.82 6.80
C ASN A 112 -5.79 0.98 5.54
N ASP A 113 -6.67 0.05 5.18
CA ASP A 113 -6.55 -0.71 3.94
C ASP A 113 -6.93 0.13 2.72
N PHE A 114 -7.92 1.02 2.84
CA PHE A 114 -8.27 1.93 1.76
C PHE A 114 -7.09 2.83 1.38
N SER A 115 -6.43 3.44 2.35
CA SER A 115 -5.26 4.29 2.09
C SER A 115 -4.04 3.49 1.63
N MET A 116 -3.66 2.42 2.33
CA MET A 116 -2.43 1.68 2.11
C MET A 116 -2.56 0.60 1.01
N GLY A 117 -3.53 -0.31 1.17
CA GLY A 117 -3.71 -1.46 0.28
C GLY A 117 -4.29 -1.07 -1.07
N ILE A 118 -5.31 -0.21 -1.05
CA ILE A 118 -6.07 0.15 -2.25
C ILE A 118 -5.44 1.35 -2.95
N VAL A 119 -5.44 2.54 -2.33
CA VAL A 119 -4.94 3.75 -2.99
C VAL A 119 -3.43 3.65 -3.24
N GLY A 120 -2.63 3.28 -2.24
CA GLY A 120 -1.19 3.10 -2.38
C GLY A 120 -0.83 2.02 -3.40
N GLY A 121 -1.49 0.86 -3.31
CA GLY A 121 -1.28 -0.24 -4.24
C GLY A 121 -1.68 0.10 -5.68
N ILE A 122 -2.90 0.62 -5.89
CA ILE A 122 -3.39 0.98 -7.23
C ILE A 122 -2.55 2.08 -7.86
N SER A 123 -2.25 3.14 -7.11
CA SER A 123 -1.48 4.27 -7.63
C SER A 123 -0.06 3.87 -8.03
N GLY A 124 0.62 3.07 -7.19
CA GLY A 124 1.92 2.50 -7.52
C GLY A 124 1.87 1.62 -8.78
N TYR A 125 0.88 0.72 -8.85
CA TYR A 125 0.69 -0.15 -10.01
C TYR A 125 0.41 0.63 -11.30
N LEU A 126 -0.46 1.64 -11.25
CA LEU A 126 -0.77 2.47 -12.41
C LEU A 126 0.43 3.31 -12.85
N CYS A 127 1.18 3.88 -11.89
CA CYS A 127 2.42 4.59 -12.16
C CYS A 127 3.44 3.66 -12.87
N PHE A 128 3.64 2.46 -12.34
CA PHE A 128 4.52 1.47 -12.97
C PHE A 128 4.08 1.15 -14.40
N LYS A 129 2.80 0.81 -14.60
CA LYS A 129 2.26 0.50 -15.94
C LYS A 129 2.38 1.66 -16.92
N ALA A 130 2.08 2.88 -16.49
CA ALA A 130 2.19 4.06 -17.32
C ALA A 130 3.65 4.29 -17.80
N LEU A 131 4.60 4.22 -16.86
CA LEU A 131 6.02 4.38 -17.20
C LEU A 131 6.53 3.25 -18.10
N ARG A 132 6.08 2.03 -17.89
CA ARG A 132 6.41 0.89 -18.78
C ARG A 132 5.76 1.01 -20.15
N TYR A 133 4.58 1.62 -20.25
CA TYR A 133 3.97 1.95 -21.53
C TYR A 133 4.85 2.93 -22.35
N PHE A 134 5.43 3.93 -21.68
CA PHE A 134 6.40 4.88 -22.28
C PHE A 134 7.82 4.31 -22.40
N LYS A 135 8.01 3.01 -22.21
CA LYS A 135 9.30 2.31 -22.36
C LYS A 135 10.39 2.78 -21.37
N SER A 136 10.01 3.36 -20.24
CA SER A 136 10.97 3.71 -19.18
C SER A 136 11.68 2.46 -18.65
N PRO A 137 12.95 2.59 -18.20
CA PRO A 137 13.66 1.48 -17.57
C PRO A 137 12.88 0.90 -16.38
N ILE A 138 12.91 -0.42 -16.19
CA ILE A 138 12.14 -1.11 -15.14
C ILE A 138 12.48 -0.56 -13.76
N TRP A 139 13.76 -0.34 -13.48
CA TRP A 139 14.19 0.19 -12.18
C TRP A 139 13.59 1.57 -11.88
N LEU A 140 13.53 2.46 -12.88
CA LEU A 140 12.95 3.80 -12.73
C LEU A 140 11.43 3.72 -12.55
N ALA A 141 10.76 2.88 -13.36
CA ALA A 141 9.32 2.67 -13.22
C ALA A 141 8.96 2.11 -11.84
N ALA A 142 9.76 1.16 -11.32
CA ALA A 142 9.56 0.60 -9.99
C ALA A 142 9.86 1.61 -8.87
N ALA A 143 10.93 2.39 -8.98
CA ALA A 143 11.27 3.44 -8.02
C ALA A 143 10.15 4.48 -7.92
N LEU A 144 9.70 5.01 -9.05
CA LEU A 144 8.64 6.01 -9.07
C LEU A 144 7.29 5.43 -8.60
N ALA A 145 7.01 4.16 -8.89
CA ALA A 145 5.83 3.49 -8.39
C ALA A 145 5.84 3.37 -6.86
N GLY A 146 6.97 2.99 -6.26
CA GLY A 146 7.15 2.96 -4.80
C GLY A 146 6.97 4.34 -4.20
N PHE A 147 7.65 5.33 -4.73
CA PHE A 147 7.56 6.71 -4.26
C PHE A 147 6.15 7.29 -4.31
N ILE A 148 5.50 7.21 -5.47
CA ILE A 148 4.16 7.77 -5.69
C ILE A 148 3.11 7.01 -4.87
N GLY A 149 3.18 5.68 -4.83
CA GLY A 149 2.24 4.88 -4.06
C GLY A 149 2.32 5.15 -2.57
N ASP A 150 3.55 5.30 -2.03
CA ASP A 150 3.76 5.65 -0.64
C ASP A 150 3.24 7.06 -0.32
N LEU A 151 3.58 8.08 -1.12
CA LEU A 151 3.06 9.44 -0.93
C LEU A 151 1.54 9.52 -0.99
N LEU A 152 0.91 8.84 -1.96
CA LEU A 152 -0.55 8.86 -2.09
C LEU A 152 -1.24 8.12 -0.95
N THR A 153 -0.61 7.11 -0.37
CA THR A 153 -1.09 6.48 0.87
C THR A 153 -1.21 7.53 1.98
N TYR A 154 -0.17 8.32 2.22
CA TYR A 154 -0.18 9.33 3.30
C TYR A 154 -1.07 10.52 3.00
N LEU A 155 -1.14 10.92 1.74
CA LEU A 155 -2.07 11.97 1.29
C LEU A 155 -3.53 11.55 1.59
N THR A 156 -3.85 10.29 1.36
CA THR A 156 -5.16 9.71 1.63
C THR A 156 -5.42 9.59 3.14
N SER A 157 -4.48 9.05 3.91
CA SER A 157 -4.62 8.96 5.37
C SER A 157 -4.78 10.33 6.05
N ALA A 158 -4.04 11.35 5.58
CA ALA A 158 -4.21 12.73 6.04
C ALA A 158 -5.62 13.25 5.72
N PHE A 159 -6.16 12.90 4.56
CA PHE A 159 -7.53 13.27 4.18
C PHE A 159 -8.59 12.55 5.04
N GLU A 160 -8.40 11.28 5.32
CA GLU A 160 -9.26 10.49 6.20
C GLU A 160 -9.33 11.09 7.61
N LEU A 161 -8.17 11.48 8.17
CA LEU A 161 -8.09 12.15 9.45
C LEU A 161 -8.77 13.52 9.41
N ALA A 162 -8.47 14.34 8.42
CA ALA A 162 -9.06 15.66 8.28
C ALA A 162 -10.59 15.58 8.13
N LEU A 163 -11.10 14.62 7.36
CA LEU A 163 -12.54 14.45 7.17
C LEU A 163 -13.28 14.17 8.49
N ASN A 164 -12.62 13.50 9.43
CA ASN A 164 -13.24 13.15 10.73
C ASN A 164 -12.94 14.15 11.83
N LEU A 165 -11.84 14.90 11.76
CA LEU A 165 -11.34 15.73 12.85
C LEU A 165 -11.43 17.23 12.61
N HIS A 166 -11.83 17.69 11.41
CA HIS A 166 -11.84 19.14 11.09
C HIS A 166 -12.84 19.97 11.91
N GLY A 167 -13.89 19.38 12.51
CA GLY A 167 -14.87 20.09 13.30
C GLY A 167 -15.48 21.28 12.54
N HIS A 168 -15.25 22.51 13.04
CA HIS A 168 -15.65 23.75 12.38
C HIS A 168 -14.57 24.40 11.52
N ALA A 169 -13.37 23.79 11.45
CA ALA A 169 -12.28 24.30 10.62
C ALA A 169 -12.47 23.92 9.15
N SER A 170 -11.71 24.59 8.26
CA SER A 170 -11.71 24.22 6.83
C SER A 170 -11.08 22.84 6.63
N LEU A 171 -11.80 21.92 6.00
CA LEU A 171 -11.32 20.59 5.67
C LEU A 171 -9.97 20.62 4.94
N PHE A 172 -9.81 21.53 3.97
CA PHE A 172 -8.55 21.67 3.22
C PHE A 172 -7.39 22.09 4.12
N LYS A 173 -7.64 23.01 5.05
CA LYS A 173 -6.61 23.46 6.00
C LYS A 173 -6.16 22.33 6.92
N GLU A 174 -7.11 21.60 7.50
CA GLU A 174 -6.79 20.45 8.36
C GLU A 174 -6.10 19.32 7.60
N TRP A 175 -6.55 19.02 6.40
CA TRP A 175 -5.86 18.06 5.53
C TRP A 175 -4.40 18.44 5.28
N LEU A 176 -4.14 19.73 4.97
CA LEU A 176 -2.78 20.21 4.76
C LEU A 176 -1.94 20.11 6.04
N VAL A 177 -2.53 20.40 7.22
CA VAL A 177 -1.85 20.29 8.52
C VAL A 177 -1.42 18.84 8.77
N PHE A 178 -2.33 17.87 8.61
CA PHE A 178 -2.00 16.46 8.79
C PHE A 178 -0.95 16.00 7.77
N PHE A 179 -1.09 16.36 6.51
CA PHE A 179 -0.13 15.99 5.46
C PHE A 179 1.26 16.58 5.72
N MET A 180 1.34 17.85 6.10
CA MET A 180 2.62 18.50 6.47
C MET A 180 3.22 17.90 7.73
N GLY A 181 2.40 17.43 8.68
CA GLY A 181 2.86 16.70 9.87
C GLY A 181 3.58 15.40 9.54
N TYR A 182 3.15 14.69 8.51
CA TYR A 182 3.85 13.50 8.01
C TYR A 182 5.12 13.84 7.21
N GLY A 183 5.20 14.99 6.57
CA GLY A 183 6.23 15.36 5.60
C GLY A 183 7.67 15.06 6.03
N PRO A 184 8.12 15.51 7.24
CA PRO A 184 9.50 15.32 7.69
C PRO A 184 9.94 13.84 7.79
N THR A 185 9.03 12.95 8.13
CA THR A 185 9.30 11.51 8.24
C THR A 185 8.99 10.78 6.95
N GLN A 186 7.92 11.17 6.27
CA GLN A 186 7.42 10.42 5.12
C GLN A 186 8.21 10.66 3.84
N LEU A 187 8.72 11.86 3.60
CA LEU A 187 9.53 12.09 2.40
C LEU A 187 10.80 11.23 2.35
N PRO A 188 11.61 11.13 3.44
CA PRO A 188 12.71 10.18 3.48
C PRO A 188 12.28 8.72 3.32
N LEU A 189 11.14 8.33 3.92
CA LEU A 189 10.62 6.97 3.81
C LEU A 189 10.13 6.65 2.40
N ALA A 190 9.49 7.59 1.71
CA ALA A 190 9.09 7.43 0.31
C ALA A 190 10.29 7.22 -0.61
N VAL A 191 11.41 7.93 -0.36
CA VAL A 191 12.67 7.69 -1.08
C VAL A 191 13.22 6.29 -0.78
N ALA A 192 13.21 5.88 0.49
CA ALA A 192 13.63 4.53 0.87
C ALA A 192 12.75 3.46 0.22
N GLU A 193 11.43 3.64 0.20
CA GLU A 193 10.48 2.76 -0.47
C GLU A 193 10.72 2.69 -1.99
N ALA A 194 11.05 3.81 -2.62
CA ALA A 194 11.43 3.86 -4.04
C ALA A 194 12.65 2.99 -4.33
N ILE A 195 13.72 3.17 -3.53
CA ILE A 195 14.96 2.38 -3.66
C ILE A 195 14.68 0.90 -3.41
N PHE A 196 13.94 0.58 -2.34
CA PHE A 196 13.60 -0.78 -1.98
C PHE A 196 12.77 -1.46 -3.08
N THR A 197 11.73 -0.81 -3.57
CA THR A 197 10.84 -1.33 -4.64
C THR A 197 11.65 -1.63 -5.91
N ALA A 198 12.53 -0.70 -6.33
CA ALA A 198 13.38 -0.91 -7.48
C ALA A 198 14.38 -2.06 -7.28
N ALA A 199 15.05 -2.10 -6.12
CA ALA A 199 16.05 -3.12 -5.84
C ALA A 199 15.45 -4.53 -5.75
N VAL A 200 14.32 -4.68 -5.05
CA VAL A 200 13.64 -5.96 -4.89
C VAL A 200 13.10 -6.45 -6.22
N LEU A 201 12.41 -5.60 -6.98
CA LEU A 201 11.88 -5.99 -8.29
C LEU A 201 13.01 -6.43 -9.24
N GLN A 202 14.12 -5.68 -9.31
CA GLN A 202 15.27 -6.07 -10.14
C GLN A 202 15.90 -7.39 -9.68
N ALA A 203 16.08 -7.58 -8.38
CA ALA A 203 16.62 -8.83 -7.84
C ALA A 203 15.73 -10.03 -8.16
N MET A 204 14.42 -9.86 -8.08
CA MET A 204 13.45 -10.90 -8.43
C MET A 204 13.46 -11.21 -9.93
N LEU A 205 13.47 -10.19 -10.78
CA LEU A 205 13.55 -10.35 -12.24
C LEU A 205 14.82 -11.08 -12.66
N LYS A 206 15.95 -10.78 -12.02
CA LYS A 206 17.23 -11.46 -12.31
C LYS A 206 17.24 -12.93 -11.89
N ARG A 207 16.56 -13.28 -10.78
CA ARG A 207 16.60 -14.64 -10.22
C ARG A 207 15.45 -15.51 -10.73
N ARG A 208 14.30 -14.95 -10.98
CA ARG A 208 13.07 -15.67 -11.34
C ARG A 208 12.27 -14.90 -12.41
N PRO A 209 12.84 -14.71 -13.63
CA PRO A 209 12.17 -14.04 -14.74
C PRO A 209 10.88 -14.75 -15.17
N ASP A 210 10.80 -16.06 -14.90
CA ASP A 210 9.64 -16.89 -15.18
C ASP A 210 8.35 -16.44 -14.50
N LEU A 211 8.44 -15.78 -13.32
CA LEU A 211 7.28 -15.26 -12.58
C LEU A 211 6.71 -13.95 -13.16
N PHE A 212 7.44 -13.31 -14.08
CA PHE A 212 7.14 -11.95 -14.54
C PHE A 212 6.93 -11.83 -16.04
N LYS A 213 6.61 -12.92 -16.71
CA LYS A 213 6.40 -12.95 -18.17
C LYS A 213 5.36 -11.93 -18.63
N ASP A 214 4.33 -11.68 -17.83
CA ASP A 214 3.26 -10.71 -18.13
C ASP A 214 3.69 -9.24 -17.92
N ILE A 215 4.77 -9.01 -17.18
CA ILE A 215 5.32 -7.68 -16.87
C ILE A 215 6.47 -7.33 -17.82
N LEU A 216 7.21 -8.35 -18.25
CA LEU A 216 8.37 -8.21 -19.14
C LEU A 216 7.91 -8.12 -20.60
N LYS A 217 8.33 -7.08 -21.30
CA LYS A 217 8.24 -7.02 -22.77
C LYS A 217 9.46 -7.71 -23.38
N GLU A 218 9.31 -8.24 -24.60
CA GLU A 218 10.47 -8.70 -25.40
C GLU A 218 11.51 -7.57 -25.47
N GLY A 219 12.67 -7.77 -24.88
CA GLY A 219 13.75 -6.78 -24.80
C GLY A 219 14.16 -6.40 -23.36
N ASP A 220 13.35 -6.71 -22.35
CA ASP A 220 13.69 -6.43 -20.95
C ASP A 220 14.64 -7.48 -20.32
N LEU A 221 14.93 -8.57 -21.04
CA LEU A 221 15.77 -9.69 -20.62
C LEU A 221 17.21 -9.65 -21.18
N LYS A 222 17.60 -8.54 -21.81
CA LYS A 222 18.97 -8.35 -22.36
C LYS A 222 19.87 -7.61 -21.39
#